data_1996fa5cc8015f583a773012dbc7b2fb
#
_entry.id   1996fa5cc8015f583a773012dbc7b2fb
#
_cell.length_a   1.000
_cell.length_b   1.000
_cell.length_c   1.000
_cell.angle_alpha   90.00
_cell.angle_beta   90.00
_cell.angle_gamma   90.00
#
_symmetry.space_group_name_H-M   'P 1'
#
loop_
_entity.id
_entity.type
_entity.pdbx_description
1 polymer ?
#
loop_
_entity_poly.entity_id
_entity_poly.type
_entity_poly.pdbx_seq_one_letter_code
_entity_poly.pdbx_strand_id
1 'polypeptide(L)'
;MTFGFAPSSAASLSTSATSANRVLEPAEWAAAGIPLLGSPREVVSGLHARHRPGPATAVVAVLDPDERVRASASFTRRTASADGWLLRNVLLSQLRRVIPHDLRRRTPVRTAVLLYCRDGDARWTEEDGAWMWGLRDACTLHGLRCGAYITLTRDGWQVLGEGRGGRHPSAGSAPEPFATSAAPPRIPRTGGAASEVLRRAAAR
;
A
#
# COMPACT_ATOMS: atom_id res chain seq x y z
N MET A 1 -44.08 55.13 -30.54
CA MET A 1 -43.83 53.70 -30.33
C MET A 1 -42.37 53.56 -29.92
N THR A 2 -42.17 53.40 -28.59
CA THR A 2 -40.80 53.43 -28.02
C THR A 2 -40.52 52.00 -27.52
N PHE A 3 -39.59 51.31 -28.18
CA PHE A 3 -39.16 49.98 -27.77
C PHE A 3 -38.11 50.13 -26.70
N GLY A 4 -38.45 49.73 -25.45
CA GLY A 4 -37.53 49.64 -24.34
C GLY A 4 -36.72 48.31 -24.42
N PHE A 5 -35.39 48.42 -24.58
CA PHE A 5 -34.48 47.30 -24.38
C PHE A 5 -34.17 47.17 -22.91
N ALA A 6 -34.56 46.04 -22.30
CA ALA A 6 -34.11 45.68 -21.00
C ALA A 6 -32.65 45.11 -21.08
N PRO A 7 -31.76 45.49 -20.17
CA PRO A 7 -30.44 44.90 -20.15
C PRO A 7 -30.50 43.48 -19.56
N SER A 8 -30.13 42.49 -20.34
CA SER A 8 -29.88 41.13 -19.88
C SER A 8 -28.80 41.16 -18.84
N SER A 9 -29.13 40.74 -17.63
CA SER A 9 -28.17 40.41 -16.57
C SER A 9 -27.23 39.32 -17.05
N ALA A 10 -26.00 39.71 -17.42
CA ALA A 10 -24.92 38.77 -17.61
C ALA A 10 -24.63 38.09 -16.27
N ALA A 11 -25.11 36.88 -16.13
CA ALA A 11 -24.64 35.98 -15.08
C ALA A 11 -23.11 35.81 -15.26
N SER A 12 -22.36 36.48 -14.41
CA SER A 12 -20.92 36.29 -14.29
C SER A 12 -20.68 34.84 -13.87
N LEU A 13 -20.43 33.98 -14.84
CA LEU A 13 -19.79 32.71 -14.61
C LEU A 13 -18.40 33.02 -14.07
N SER A 14 -18.28 33.13 -12.76
CA SER A 14 -17.01 33.08 -12.08
C SER A 14 -16.39 31.70 -12.36
N THR A 15 -15.75 31.60 -13.51
CA THR A 15 -14.81 30.53 -13.78
C THR A 15 -13.65 30.81 -12.83
N SER A 16 -13.76 30.31 -11.61
CA SER A 16 -12.64 30.17 -10.72
C SER A 16 -11.62 29.36 -11.50
N ALA A 17 -10.62 30.05 -12.06
CA ALA A 17 -9.38 29.46 -12.50
C ALA A 17 -8.71 28.90 -11.24
N THR A 18 -9.23 27.80 -10.75
CA THR A 18 -8.56 26.96 -9.80
C THR A 18 -7.31 26.53 -10.52
N SER A 19 -6.21 27.22 -10.23
CA SER A 19 -4.86 26.73 -10.53
C SER A 19 -4.86 25.31 -9.99
N ALA A 20 -4.99 24.35 -10.90
CA ALA A 20 -5.42 23.03 -10.55
C ALA A 20 -4.27 22.32 -9.85
N ASN A 21 -4.17 22.50 -8.55
CA ASN A 21 -3.59 21.50 -7.68
C ASN A 21 -4.30 20.20 -8.06
N ARG A 22 -3.61 19.32 -8.75
CA ARG A 22 -4.16 18.04 -9.20
C ARG A 22 -4.27 17.11 -7.98
N VAL A 23 -5.43 17.18 -7.33
CA VAL A 23 -5.77 16.48 -6.09
C VAL A 23 -6.98 15.62 -6.34
N LEU A 24 -7.01 14.42 -5.82
CA LEU A 24 -8.17 13.52 -5.84
C LEU A 24 -8.74 13.36 -4.44
N GLU A 25 -10.03 13.54 -4.33
CA GLU A 25 -10.77 13.21 -3.12
C GLU A 25 -10.94 11.69 -2.97
N PRO A 26 -11.05 11.17 -1.72
CA PRO A 26 -11.28 9.73 -1.49
C PRO A 26 -12.52 9.19 -2.22
N ALA A 27 -13.58 9.98 -2.34
CA ALA A 27 -14.78 9.60 -3.06
C ALA A 27 -14.55 9.46 -4.58
N GLU A 28 -13.77 10.36 -5.18
CA GLU A 28 -13.38 10.29 -6.58
C GLU A 28 -12.48 9.08 -6.85
N TRP A 29 -11.57 8.78 -5.91
CA TRP A 29 -10.73 7.59 -5.98
C TRP A 29 -11.57 6.32 -5.95
N ALA A 30 -12.50 6.21 -5.01
CA ALA A 30 -13.42 5.07 -4.93
C ALA A 30 -14.27 4.91 -6.19
N ALA A 31 -14.74 6.03 -6.76
CA ALA A 31 -15.53 6.04 -8.00
C ALA A 31 -14.72 5.70 -9.26
N ALA A 32 -13.40 5.79 -9.21
CA ALA A 32 -12.51 5.53 -10.36
C ALA A 32 -12.43 4.05 -10.76
N GLY A 33 -13.11 3.15 -10.06
CA GLY A 33 -13.10 1.71 -10.36
C GLY A 33 -11.73 1.05 -10.17
N ILE A 34 -10.92 1.58 -9.27
CA ILE A 34 -9.61 1.04 -8.96
C ILE A 34 -9.80 -0.32 -8.26
N PRO A 35 -9.17 -1.39 -8.75
CA PRO A 35 -9.34 -2.71 -8.17
C PRO A 35 -8.82 -2.76 -6.74
N LEU A 36 -9.58 -3.39 -5.86
CA LEU A 36 -9.20 -3.60 -4.47
C LEU A 36 -8.05 -4.60 -4.36
N LEU A 37 -7.12 -4.34 -3.45
CA LEU A 37 -6.11 -5.34 -3.08
C LEU A 37 -6.78 -6.46 -2.26
N GLY A 38 -6.45 -7.70 -2.53
CA GLY A 38 -6.91 -8.85 -1.73
C GLY A 38 -6.31 -8.82 -0.32
N SER A 39 -4.99 -8.64 -0.24
CA SER A 39 -4.23 -8.70 1.01
C SER A 39 -3.40 -7.44 1.30
N PRO A 40 -4.01 -6.26 1.55
CA PRO A 40 -3.27 -5.02 1.76
C PRO A 40 -2.31 -5.09 2.95
N ARG A 41 -2.66 -5.85 4.00
CA ARG A 41 -1.79 -6.06 5.16
C ARG A 41 -0.45 -6.72 4.78
N GLU A 42 -0.48 -7.72 3.91
CA GLU A 42 0.74 -8.42 3.47
C GLU A 42 1.61 -7.50 2.62
N VAL A 43 0.99 -6.73 1.72
CA VAL A 43 1.70 -5.73 0.91
C VAL A 43 2.37 -4.69 1.81
N VAL A 44 1.65 -4.11 2.77
CA VAL A 44 2.20 -3.13 3.71
C VAL A 44 3.34 -3.72 4.55
N SER A 45 3.14 -4.91 5.12
CA SER A 45 4.15 -5.56 5.95
C SER A 45 5.41 -5.90 5.15
N GLY A 46 5.25 -6.40 3.93
CA GLY A 46 6.36 -6.71 3.03
C GLY A 46 7.15 -5.46 2.60
N LEU A 47 6.46 -4.38 2.24
CA LEU A 47 7.10 -3.11 1.88
C LEU A 47 7.79 -2.47 3.07
N HIS A 48 7.14 -2.47 4.25
CA HIS A 48 7.73 -1.94 5.47
C HIS A 48 8.99 -2.71 5.89
N ALA A 49 8.95 -4.05 5.88
CA ALA A 49 10.10 -4.88 6.22
C ALA A 49 11.28 -4.64 5.25
N ARG A 50 10.99 -4.45 3.96
CA ARG A 50 12.01 -4.26 2.93
C ARG A 50 12.67 -2.89 2.96
N HIS A 51 11.86 -1.82 3.11
CA HIS A 51 12.32 -0.45 2.93
C HIS A 51 12.50 0.32 4.23
N ARG A 52 11.87 -0.14 5.33
CA ARG A 52 11.86 0.53 6.65
C ARG A 52 11.64 2.04 6.51
N PRO A 53 10.55 2.44 5.82
CA PRO A 53 10.34 3.84 5.50
C PRO A 53 10.10 4.65 6.77
N GLY A 54 10.78 5.79 6.86
CA GLY A 54 10.52 6.81 7.89
C GLY A 54 9.51 7.86 7.42
N PRO A 55 9.25 8.88 8.23
CA PRO A 55 8.39 10.00 7.86
C PRO A 55 8.80 10.64 6.53
N ALA A 56 7.83 11.18 5.79
CA ALA A 56 7.98 11.79 4.47
C ALA A 56 8.63 10.86 3.41
N THR A 57 8.53 9.53 3.61
CA THR A 57 9.03 8.53 2.65
C THR A 57 7.89 7.89 1.89
N ALA A 58 7.99 7.88 0.58
CA ALA A 58 7.10 7.16 -0.31
C ALA A 58 7.76 5.88 -0.82
N VAL A 59 7.01 4.78 -0.85
CA VAL A 59 7.42 3.50 -1.43
C VAL A 59 6.46 3.14 -2.54
N VAL A 60 6.92 3.21 -3.78
CA VAL A 60 6.15 2.70 -4.92
C VAL A 60 6.52 1.25 -5.16
N ALA A 61 5.51 0.42 -5.37
CA ALA A 61 5.70 -0.99 -5.68
C ALA A 61 4.84 -1.43 -6.87
N VAL A 62 5.36 -2.40 -7.62
CA VAL A 62 4.66 -3.04 -8.72
C VAL A 62 4.39 -4.48 -8.36
N LEU A 63 3.11 -4.84 -8.40
CA LEU A 63 2.60 -6.16 -8.09
C LEU A 63 2.29 -6.93 -9.37
N ASP A 64 2.45 -8.24 -9.32
CA ASP A 64 1.93 -9.15 -10.35
C ASP A 64 0.41 -9.43 -10.14
N PRO A 65 -0.23 -10.23 -10.99
CA PRO A 65 -1.63 -10.62 -10.82
C PRO A 65 -1.93 -11.35 -9.51
N ASP A 66 -0.94 -12.02 -8.91
CA ASP A 66 -1.05 -12.72 -7.63
C ASP A 66 -0.73 -11.80 -6.43
N GLU A 67 -0.70 -10.49 -6.65
CA GLU A 67 -0.38 -9.44 -5.67
C GLU A 67 1.01 -9.55 -5.03
N ARG A 68 1.94 -10.28 -5.66
CA ARG A 68 3.33 -10.37 -5.19
C ARG A 68 4.14 -9.18 -5.67
N VAL A 69 4.93 -8.61 -4.77
CA VAL A 69 5.82 -7.49 -5.11
C VAL A 69 6.92 -7.95 -6.07
N ARG A 70 6.90 -7.46 -7.29
CA ARG A 70 7.92 -7.73 -8.32
C ARG A 70 9.04 -6.71 -8.31
N ALA A 71 8.69 -5.46 -8.05
CA ALA A 71 9.66 -4.38 -7.99
C ALA A 71 9.16 -3.32 -7.01
N SER A 72 10.07 -2.62 -6.35
CA SER A 72 9.74 -1.52 -5.47
C SER A 72 10.91 -0.56 -5.31
N ALA A 73 10.60 0.72 -5.09
CA ALA A 73 11.57 1.75 -4.76
C ALA A 73 11.03 2.64 -3.65
N SER A 74 11.91 3.03 -2.73
CA SER A 74 11.63 4.04 -1.73
C SER A 74 12.35 5.34 -2.06
N PHE A 75 11.72 6.46 -1.76
CA PHE A 75 12.29 7.78 -1.95
C PHE A 75 11.67 8.77 -0.97
N THR A 76 12.49 9.73 -0.53
CA THR A 76 12.03 10.76 0.40
C THR A 76 11.49 11.94 -0.38
N ARG A 77 10.37 12.50 0.07
CA ARG A 77 9.83 13.74 -0.48
C ARG A 77 10.73 14.91 -0.10
N ARG A 78 11.21 15.64 -1.09
CA ARG A 78 12.10 16.79 -0.89
C ARG A 78 11.39 18.15 -0.97
N THR A 79 10.18 18.21 -1.53
CA THR A 79 9.43 19.44 -1.76
C THR A 79 8.26 19.54 -0.79
N ALA A 80 8.03 20.72 -0.24
CA ALA A 80 6.88 20.98 0.64
C ALA A 80 5.56 21.16 -0.14
N SER A 81 5.59 21.27 -1.47
CA SER A 81 4.40 21.49 -2.28
C SER A 81 3.63 20.19 -2.51
N ALA A 82 2.33 20.21 -2.22
CA ALA A 82 1.38 19.15 -2.55
C ALA A 82 0.90 19.28 -4.01
N ASP A 83 1.82 19.38 -4.96
CA ASP A 83 1.50 19.47 -6.38
C ASP A 83 1.51 18.09 -7.03
N GLY A 84 0.33 17.64 -7.47
CA GLY A 84 0.16 16.35 -8.12
C GLY A 84 1.02 16.15 -9.37
N TRP A 85 1.30 17.21 -10.13
CA TRP A 85 2.20 17.15 -11.30
C TRP A 85 3.63 16.79 -10.93
N LEU A 86 4.15 17.41 -9.89
CA LEU A 86 5.49 17.10 -9.39
C LEU A 86 5.55 15.66 -8.87
N LEU A 87 4.56 15.26 -8.07
CA LEU A 87 4.48 13.91 -7.52
C LEU A 87 4.34 12.86 -8.61
N ARG A 88 3.53 13.10 -9.64
CA ARG A 88 3.44 12.23 -10.82
C ARG A 88 4.80 12.04 -11.49
N ASN A 89 5.53 13.13 -11.73
CA ASN A 89 6.83 13.05 -12.40
C ASN A 89 7.84 12.24 -11.57
N VAL A 90 7.84 12.43 -10.26
CA VAL A 90 8.69 11.64 -9.36
C VAL A 90 8.30 10.16 -9.42
N LEU A 91 7.01 9.84 -9.30
CA LEU A 91 6.52 8.46 -9.39
C LEU A 91 6.87 7.81 -10.71
N LEU A 92 6.64 8.50 -11.83
CA LEU A 92 6.95 8.00 -13.16
C LEU A 92 8.46 7.73 -13.33
N SER A 93 9.30 8.60 -12.78
CA SER A 93 10.75 8.40 -12.75
C SER A 93 11.14 7.14 -11.97
N GLN A 94 10.54 6.92 -10.79
CA GLN A 94 10.82 5.72 -9.98
C GLN A 94 10.30 4.45 -10.67
N LEU A 95 9.10 4.48 -11.23
CA LEU A 95 8.54 3.35 -11.96
C LEU A 95 9.44 2.94 -13.14
N ARG A 96 9.94 3.91 -13.92
CA ARG A 96 10.87 3.65 -15.04
C ARG A 96 12.20 3.04 -14.60
N ARG A 97 12.64 3.31 -13.39
CA ARG A 97 13.89 2.73 -12.83
C ARG A 97 13.71 1.29 -12.37
N VAL A 98 12.54 0.94 -11.86
CA VAL A 98 12.31 -0.38 -11.24
C VAL A 98 11.72 -1.40 -12.20
N ILE A 99 11.03 -0.96 -13.25
CA ILE A 99 10.41 -1.85 -14.22
C ILE A 99 10.32 -1.19 -15.60
N PRO A 100 10.60 -1.92 -16.70
CA PRO A 100 10.34 -1.44 -18.04
C PRO A 100 8.85 -1.13 -18.23
N HIS A 101 8.53 -0.06 -18.97
CA HIS A 101 7.15 0.25 -19.31
C HIS A 101 6.55 -0.81 -20.24
N ASP A 102 5.25 -1.05 -20.12
CA ASP A 102 4.53 -2.06 -20.88
C ASP A 102 3.35 -1.46 -21.68
N LEU A 103 3.61 -0.34 -22.35
CA LEU A 103 2.60 0.37 -23.14
C LEU A 103 2.15 -0.40 -24.39
N ARG A 104 2.85 -1.45 -24.78
CA ARG A 104 2.50 -2.30 -25.93
C ARG A 104 1.32 -3.23 -25.66
N ARG A 105 1.02 -3.47 -24.39
CA ARG A 105 -0.11 -4.32 -24.00
C ARG A 105 -1.41 -3.50 -24.00
N ARG A 106 -2.42 -4.04 -24.65
CA ARG A 106 -3.75 -3.43 -24.66
C ARG A 106 -4.38 -3.35 -23.27
N THR A 107 -4.10 -4.34 -22.42
CA THR A 107 -4.60 -4.40 -21.05
C THR A 107 -3.43 -4.50 -20.08
N PRO A 108 -3.31 -3.58 -19.12
CA PRO A 108 -2.28 -3.67 -18.08
C PRO A 108 -2.45 -4.94 -17.24
N VAL A 109 -1.34 -5.66 -17.04
CA VAL A 109 -1.33 -6.91 -16.24
C VAL A 109 -0.80 -6.65 -14.83
N ARG A 110 0.13 -5.70 -14.70
CA ARG A 110 0.78 -5.37 -13.42
C ARG A 110 0.08 -4.19 -12.78
N THR A 111 0.05 -4.20 -11.45
CA THR A 111 -0.59 -3.16 -10.65
C THR A 111 0.45 -2.38 -9.86
N ALA A 112 0.43 -1.06 -9.91
CA ALA A 112 1.27 -0.23 -9.07
C ALA A 112 0.49 0.20 -7.81
N VAL A 113 1.17 0.15 -6.66
CA VAL A 113 0.67 0.62 -5.37
C VAL A 113 1.65 1.61 -4.76
N LEU A 114 1.14 2.51 -3.94
CA LEU A 114 1.95 3.49 -3.24
C LEU A 114 1.69 3.41 -1.74
N LEU A 115 2.76 3.24 -0.97
CA LEU A 115 2.76 3.37 0.48
C LEU A 115 3.46 4.68 0.83
N TYR A 116 2.73 5.62 1.43
CA TYR A 116 3.29 6.89 1.88
C TYR A 116 3.32 6.97 3.40
N CYS A 117 4.52 7.11 3.95
CA CYS A 117 4.75 7.25 5.38
C CYS A 117 4.80 8.73 5.73
N ARG A 118 3.92 9.18 6.60
CA ARG A 118 3.83 10.57 7.03
C ARG A 118 3.53 10.69 8.52
N ASP A 119 3.82 11.85 9.06
CA ASP A 119 3.36 12.22 10.39
C ASP A 119 1.86 12.57 10.40
N GLY A 120 1.29 12.70 11.58
CA GLY A 120 -0.12 13.01 11.77
C GLY A 120 -0.99 11.76 11.93
N ASP A 121 -2.28 11.96 11.78
CA ASP A 121 -3.31 10.94 11.91
C ASP A 121 -3.66 10.27 10.56
N ALA A 122 -4.59 9.34 10.58
CA ALA A 122 -5.02 8.61 9.38
C ALA A 122 -6.01 9.40 8.48
N ARG A 123 -6.38 10.64 8.85
CA ARG A 123 -7.32 11.44 8.06
C ARG A 123 -6.68 11.80 6.72
N TRP A 124 -7.53 11.85 5.70
CA TRP A 124 -7.12 12.33 4.39
C TRP A 124 -6.60 13.77 4.45
N THR A 125 -5.56 14.05 3.69
CA THR A 125 -4.97 15.38 3.52
C THR A 125 -4.92 15.75 2.04
N GLU A 126 -4.80 17.02 1.72
CA GLU A 126 -4.61 17.50 0.34
C GLU A 126 -3.36 16.88 -0.31
N GLU A 127 -2.33 16.62 0.50
CA GLU A 127 -1.13 15.93 0.05
C GLU A 127 -1.43 14.48 -0.37
N ASP A 128 -2.25 13.76 0.38
CA ASP A 128 -2.69 12.41 0.01
C ASP A 128 -3.43 12.44 -1.32
N GLY A 129 -4.31 13.43 -1.53
CA GLY A 129 -5.01 13.62 -2.79
C GLY A 129 -4.08 13.91 -3.96
N ALA A 130 -3.03 14.69 -3.76
CA ALA A 130 -2.01 14.95 -4.78
C ALA A 130 -1.21 13.68 -5.12
N TRP A 131 -0.86 12.84 -4.12
CA TRP A 131 -0.26 11.53 -4.34
C TRP A 131 -1.17 10.58 -5.10
N MET A 132 -2.45 10.53 -4.72
CA MET A 132 -3.46 9.69 -5.38
C MET A 132 -3.59 10.07 -6.86
N TRP A 133 -3.74 11.35 -7.14
CA TRP A 133 -3.77 11.84 -8.52
C TRP A 133 -2.49 11.49 -9.28
N GLY A 134 -1.33 11.76 -8.67
CA GLY A 134 -0.02 11.49 -9.27
C GLY A 134 0.20 10.01 -9.56
N LEU A 135 -0.22 9.12 -8.67
CA LEU A 135 -0.12 7.66 -8.87
C LEU A 135 -0.96 7.22 -10.06
N ARG A 136 -2.22 7.65 -10.11
CA ARG A 136 -3.15 7.29 -11.19
C ARG A 136 -2.61 7.71 -12.55
N ASP A 137 -2.15 8.95 -12.67
CA ASP A 137 -1.64 9.47 -13.93
C ASP A 137 -0.31 8.82 -14.32
N ALA A 138 0.61 8.59 -13.37
CA ALA A 138 1.86 7.88 -13.60
C ALA A 138 1.63 6.43 -14.08
N CYS A 139 0.65 5.74 -13.52
CA CYS A 139 0.26 4.38 -13.94
C CYS A 139 -0.19 4.38 -15.40
N THR A 140 -1.06 5.30 -15.78
CA THR A 140 -1.54 5.47 -17.15
C THR A 140 -0.39 5.69 -18.13
N LEU A 141 0.53 6.59 -17.79
CA LEU A 141 1.70 6.91 -18.62
C LEU A 141 2.73 5.78 -18.69
N HIS A 142 2.76 4.88 -17.71
CA HIS A 142 3.69 3.75 -17.67
C HIS A 142 3.10 2.47 -18.27
N GLY A 143 1.79 2.39 -18.44
CA GLY A 143 1.09 1.18 -18.88
C GLY A 143 0.86 0.18 -17.75
N LEU A 144 0.65 0.68 -16.53
CA LEU A 144 0.31 -0.11 -15.35
C LEU A 144 -1.15 0.09 -14.97
N ARG A 145 -1.73 -0.89 -14.29
CA ARG A 145 -2.98 -0.71 -13.58
C ARG A 145 -2.72 0.11 -12.31
N CYS A 146 -3.54 1.11 -12.06
CA CYS A 146 -3.52 1.80 -10.78
C CYS A 146 -4.12 0.89 -9.71
N GLY A 147 -3.43 0.72 -8.60
CA GLY A 147 -3.88 -0.02 -7.44
C GLY A 147 -4.08 0.90 -6.23
N ALA A 148 -3.81 0.40 -5.03
CA ALA A 148 -4.08 1.11 -3.79
C ALA A 148 -3.09 2.26 -3.53
N TYR A 149 -3.63 3.33 -2.95
CA TYR A 149 -2.87 4.32 -2.22
C TYR A 149 -3.02 4.06 -0.71
N ILE A 150 -1.92 3.90 -0.03
CA ILE A 150 -1.86 3.49 1.37
C ILE A 150 -1.08 4.53 2.16
N THR A 151 -1.68 5.07 3.22
CA THR A 151 -0.98 5.89 4.20
C THR A 151 -0.48 5.03 5.33
N LEU A 152 0.73 5.31 5.82
CA LEU A 152 1.30 4.74 7.02
C LEU A 152 1.64 5.88 8.00
N THR A 153 1.03 5.86 9.17
CA THR A 153 1.23 6.81 10.26
C THR A 153 1.68 6.09 11.52
N ARG A 154 1.86 6.80 12.61
CA ARG A 154 2.18 6.17 13.92
C ARG A 154 1.06 5.24 14.39
N ASP A 155 -0.19 5.57 14.09
CA ASP A 155 -1.36 4.83 14.56
C ASP A 155 -1.60 3.54 13.76
N GLY A 156 -1.03 3.47 12.55
CA GLY A 156 -1.20 2.32 11.67
C GLY A 156 -1.22 2.70 10.20
N TRP A 157 -1.70 1.78 9.38
CA TRP A 157 -1.87 1.99 7.95
C TRP A 157 -3.35 2.01 7.56
N GLN A 158 -3.65 2.74 6.50
CA GLN A 158 -4.99 2.83 5.91
C GLN A 158 -4.90 2.87 4.39
N VAL A 159 -5.79 2.13 3.73
CA VAL A 159 -6.03 2.23 2.28
C VAL A 159 -7.07 3.32 2.06
N LEU A 160 -6.66 4.42 1.46
CA LEU A 160 -7.58 5.55 1.21
C LEU A 160 -8.58 5.21 0.11
N GLY A 161 -9.82 5.63 0.35
CA GLY A 161 -10.95 5.33 -0.54
C GLY A 161 -11.62 3.98 -0.30
N GLU A 162 -11.03 3.08 0.50
CA GLU A 162 -11.59 1.75 0.78
C GLU A 162 -12.01 1.56 2.24
N GLY A 163 -11.52 2.39 3.15
CA GLY A 163 -11.79 2.27 4.58
C GLY A 163 -11.11 1.09 5.29
N ARG A 164 -10.27 0.31 4.58
CA ARG A 164 -9.48 -0.78 5.16
C ARG A 164 -8.20 -0.25 5.79
N GLY A 165 -7.85 -0.78 6.97
CA GLY A 165 -6.66 -0.37 7.69
C GLY A 165 -6.19 -1.40 8.70
N GLY A 166 -5.10 -1.11 9.38
CA GLY A 166 -4.53 -1.98 10.40
C GLY A 166 -3.46 -1.30 11.23
N ARG A 167 -2.94 -2.02 12.21
CA ARG A 167 -1.89 -1.55 13.09
C ARG A 167 -0.59 -1.33 12.32
N HIS A 168 0.24 -0.43 12.84
CA HIS A 168 1.58 -0.20 12.31
C HIS A 168 2.38 -1.52 12.29
N PRO A 169 3.02 -1.89 11.17
CA PRO A 169 3.89 -3.06 11.13
C PRO A 169 5.10 -2.78 12.02
N SER A 170 5.15 -3.41 13.19
CA SER A 170 6.28 -3.29 14.10
C SER A 170 7.49 -3.96 13.48
N ALA A 171 8.65 -3.30 13.52
CA ALA A 171 9.92 -3.92 13.20
C ALA A 171 10.25 -4.96 14.29
N GLY A 172 9.69 -6.15 14.20
CA GLY A 172 9.90 -7.18 15.22
C GLY A 172 8.77 -8.17 15.44
N SER A 173 7.66 -8.10 14.72
CA SER A 173 6.80 -9.26 14.62
C SER A 173 7.46 -10.29 13.70
N ALA A 174 8.51 -10.95 14.23
CA ALA A 174 8.82 -12.29 13.76
C ALA A 174 7.50 -13.09 13.79
N PRO A 175 7.19 -13.92 12.78
CA PRO A 175 6.09 -14.86 12.90
C PRO A 175 6.30 -15.58 14.23
N GLU A 176 5.31 -15.49 15.13
CA GLU A 176 5.35 -16.30 16.34
C GLU A 176 5.64 -17.73 15.88
N PRO A 177 6.73 -18.36 16.36
CA PRO A 177 6.91 -19.77 16.10
C PRO A 177 5.63 -20.39 16.63
N PHE A 178 4.90 -21.08 15.75
CA PHE A 178 3.69 -21.79 16.09
C PHE A 178 3.88 -22.39 17.47
N ALA A 179 3.11 -21.92 18.44
CA ALA A 179 3.11 -22.49 19.77
C ALA A 179 2.85 -23.97 19.56
N THR A 180 3.90 -24.76 19.65
CA THR A 180 3.80 -26.22 19.69
C THR A 180 3.10 -26.52 20.99
N SER A 181 1.78 -26.36 20.94
CA SER A 181 0.90 -26.82 21.99
C SER A 181 0.95 -28.34 21.97
N ALA A 182 1.21 -28.86 23.13
CA ALA A 182 1.20 -30.25 23.55
C ALA A 182 2.62 -30.83 23.71
N ALA A 183 3.14 -30.58 24.90
CA ALA A 183 3.99 -31.59 25.51
C ALA A 183 3.21 -32.92 25.56
N PRO A 184 3.76 -34.03 25.05
CA PRO A 184 3.10 -35.31 25.19
C PRO A 184 2.96 -35.64 26.68
N PRO A 185 1.85 -36.27 27.11
CA PRO A 185 1.64 -36.64 28.51
C PRO A 185 2.80 -37.54 28.97
N ARG A 186 3.46 -37.13 30.03
CA ARG A 186 4.47 -37.98 30.69
C ARG A 186 3.79 -39.24 31.21
N ILE A 187 4.01 -40.35 30.52
CA ILE A 187 3.65 -41.69 31.03
C ILE A 187 4.53 -41.91 32.24
N PRO A 188 3.95 -42.18 33.44
CA PRO A 188 4.74 -42.55 34.61
C PRO A 188 5.46 -43.86 34.30
N ARG A 189 6.79 -43.86 34.32
CA ARG A 189 7.59 -45.05 34.30
C ARG A 189 7.37 -45.78 35.63
N THR A 190 6.47 -46.74 35.64
CA THR A 190 6.42 -47.77 36.67
C THR A 190 7.70 -48.57 36.52
N GLY A 191 8.52 -48.47 37.55
CA GLY A 191 9.79 -49.14 37.62
C GLY A 191 9.68 -50.63 37.82
N GLY A 192 10.70 -51.29 37.42
CA GLY A 192 11.23 -52.43 38.16
C GLY A 192 10.80 -53.78 37.64
N ALA A 193 11.80 -54.63 37.53
CA ALA A 193 11.74 -56.09 37.58
C ALA A 193 11.48 -56.84 36.25
N ALA A 194 12.34 -56.62 35.26
CA ALA A 194 12.48 -57.61 34.18
C ALA A 194 13.89 -57.77 33.64
N SER A 195 14.93 -57.19 34.30
CA SER A 195 16.32 -57.28 33.81
C SER A 195 17.19 -58.31 34.53
N GLU A 196 16.68 -59.02 35.47
CA GLU A 196 17.49 -59.97 36.25
C GLU A 196 17.34 -61.46 35.83
N VAL A 197 16.35 -61.78 34.99
CA VAL A 197 16.14 -63.14 34.53
C VAL A 197 16.93 -63.52 33.29
N LEU A 198 17.36 -62.51 32.50
CA LEU A 198 18.13 -62.76 31.24
C LEU A 198 19.65 -62.87 31.42
N ARG A 199 20.22 -62.58 32.60
CA ARG A 199 21.67 -62.75 32.86
C ARG A 199 22.07 -64.12 33.34
N ARG A 200 21.12 -65.04 33.62
CA ARG A 200 21.42 -66.40 34.11
C ARG A 200 21.38 -67.47 33.02
N ALA A 201 21.06 -67.14 31.81
CA ALA A 201 20.95 -68.12 30.72
C ALA A 201 22.14 -68.11 29.76
N ALA A 202 23.19 -67.27 29.99
CA ALA A 202 24.36 -67.23 29.14
C ALA A 202 25.66 -67.74 29.78
N ALA A 203 25.56 -68.55 30.85
CA ALA A 203 26.69 -69.16 31.50
C ALA A 203 26.41 -70.65 31.79
N ARG A 204 26.22 -71.43 30.69
CA ARG A 204 26.46 -72.89 30.65
C ARG A 204 26.74 -73.31 29.22
#